data_d3c761ad3be197af916c0276eac69a06
#
_entry.id   d3c761ad3be197af916c0276eac69a06
#
_cell.length_a   1.000
_cell.length_b   1.000
_cell.length_c   1.000
_cell.angle_alpha   90.00
_cell.angle_beta   90.00
_cell.angle_gamma   90.00
#
_symmetry.space_group_name_H-M   'P 1'
#
loop_
_entity.id
_entity.type
_entity.pdbx_description
1 polymer ?
#
loop_
_entity_poly.entity_id
_entity_poly.type
_entity_poly.pdbx_seq_one_letter_code
_entity_poly.pdbx_strand_id
1 'polypeptide(L)'
;MILTTVDRRRFLTGSLATAAATLAAPAVLRAQDRTLRILTWEGYAEPEWLDKFKSDTGATVNVVYAGSADEMFAKMQGSQGADFDLVSFDTSLFPRYVDAKLLQPIDPAKLPNLKNLAPEFATVKAVMQGEERYGLPFAWGSLPLVYDTEAFPTPPESWEVMWDEKFAQQMLWQDDANNSITLGALIVGAANPYKLTDDDFAKVKEKLTGQKKFLLSYYAGFDDGVNLFAQNGIKLMYSMGEPQVPALVKKGVKAALTIPKEKAVGWLDCWELSAGAKDKELALAWMNACLDGAVGKALTEKHNYGNTTNVDVNKAAGLTYGDKLSWLETAENYEKRVALWNEIKAG
;
A
#
# COMPACT_ATOMS: atom_id res chain seq x y z
N MET A 1 -87.58 9.84 24.95
CA MET A 1 -86.40 8.98 24.87
C MET A 1 -86.41 8.20 23.61
N ILE A 2 -85.79 8.72 22.52
CA ILE A 2 -85.88 8.15 21.17
C ILE A 2 -84.53 7.49 20.90
N LEU A 3 -84.54 6.15 20.81
CA LEU A 3 -83.39 5.36 20.44
C LEU A 3 -83.32 5.30 18.91
N THR A 4 -82.36 5.94 18.30
CA THR A 4 -82.02 5.82 16.90
C THR A 4 -81.17 4.61 16.66
N THR A 5 -81.68 3.60 15.97
CA THR A 5 -80.96 2.39 15.52
C THR A 5 -79.97 2.75 14.41
N VAL A 6 -78.75 2.50 14.62
CA VAL A 6 -77.68 2.67 13.61
C VAL A 6 -77.68 1.48 12.67
N ASP A 7 -77.96 1.78 11.37
CA ASP A 7 -78.07 0.80 10.29
C ASP A 7 -76.72 0.13 10.01
N ARG A 8 -76.67 -1.21 10.13
CA ARG A 8 -75.50 -2.09 9.92
C ARG A 8 -74.85 -1.98 8.52
N ARG A 9 -75.61 -1.47 7.56
CA ARG A 9 -75.08 -1.32 6.19
C ARG A 9 -74.15 -0.11 6.00
N ARG A 10 -74.29 0.91 6.85
CA ARG A 10 -73.33 2.07 6.81
C ARG A 10 -71.99 1.83 7.49
N PHE A 11 -71.90 0.78 8.32
CA PHE A 11 -70.64 0.45 8.99
C PHE A 11 -69.65 -0.33 8.09
N LEU A 12 -70.21 -1.07 7.09
CA LEU A 12 -69.35 -1.88 6.19
C LEU A 12 -68.78 -1.06 5.00
N THR A 13 -69.39 0.07 4.66
CA THR A 13 -68.84 0.94 3.59
C THR A 13 -67.75 1.91 4.07
N GLY A 14 -67.67 2.19 5.38
CA GLY A 14 -66.59 3.02 5.96
C GLY A 14 -65.28 2.27 6.18
N SER A 15 -65.34 0.93 6.35
CA SER A 15 -64.15 0.13 6.65
C SER A 15 -63.32 -0.29 5.43
N LEU A 16 -63.90 -0.21 4.22
CA LEU A 16 -63.19 -0.51 2.97
C LEU A 16 -62.37 0.67 2.42
N ALA A 17 -62.75 1.90 2.78
CA ALA A 17 -62.04 3.08 2.33
C ALA A 17 -60.74 3.34 3.15
N THR A 18 -60.68 2.83 4.39
CA THR A 18 -59.48 2.99 5.25
C THR A 18 -58.40 1.93 4.98
N ALA A 19 -58.78 0.75 4.43
CA ALA A 19 -57.83 -0.30 4.07
C ALA A 19 -57.09 -0.05 2.75
N ALA A 20 -57.63 0.77 1.85
CA ALA A 20 -57.01 1.09 0.56
C ALA A 20 -55.97 2.26 0.66
N ALA A 21 -56.05 3.08 1.72
CA ALA A 21 -55.13 4.20 1.90
C ALA A 21 -53.78 3.78 2.54
N THR A 22 -53.71 2.60 3.13
CA THR A 22 -52.46 2.06 3.74
C THR A 22 -51.57 1.31 2.75
N LEU A 23 -52.04 1.02 1.53
CA LEU A 23 -51.29 0.33 0.48
C LEU A 23 -50.55 1.28 -0.49
N ALA A 24 -50.76 2.59 -0.36
CA ALA A 24 -50.14 3.60 -1.23
C ALA A 24 -49.17 4.53 -0.48
N ALA A 25 -48.74 4.19 0.72
CA ALA A 25 -47.52 4.82 1.27
C ALA A 25 -46.37 4.35 0.43
N PRO A 26 -45.62 5.24 -0.27
CA PRO A 26 -44.39 4.84 -0.86
C PRO A 26 -43.56 4.24 0.30
N ALA A 27 -43.13 3.01 0.12
CA ALA A 27 -42.10 2.46 0.95
C ALA A 27 -40.90 3.40 0.74
N VAL A 28 -40.77 4.40 1.60
CA VAL A 28 -39.48 5.08 1.82
C VAL A 28 -38.63 3.98 2.37
N LEU A 29 -37.97 3.24 1.49
CA LEU A 29 -36.78 2.47 1.82
C LEU A 29 -35.89 3.49 2.55
N ARG A 30 -35.95 3.46 3.90
CA ARG A 30 -34.87 4.07 4.68
C ARG A 30 -33.63 3.50 4.06
N ALA A 31 -32.86 4.33 3.37
CA ALA A 31 -31.50 4.02 3.04
C ALA A 31 -30.91 3.62 4.39
N GLN A 32 -30.72 2.31 4.57
CA GLN A 32 -30.07 1.79 5.76
C GLN A 32 -28.74 2.52 5.77
N ASP A 33 -28.38 3.20 6.86
CA ASP A 33 -27.10 3.90 6.97
C ASP A 33 -25.98 2.87 6.77
N ARG A 34 -25.60 2.67 5.51
CA ARG A 34 -24.55 1.72 5.12
C ARG A 34 -23.22 2.28 5.59
N THR A 35 -22.44 1.48 6.28
CA THR A 35 -21.12 1.88 6.79
C THR A 35 -20.09 0.90 6.31
N LEU A 36 -19.10 1.41 5.59
CA LEU A 36 -17.90 0.70 5.21
C LEU A 36 -16.85 0.86 6.32
N ARG A 37 -16.26 -0.23 6.76
CA ARG A 37 -15.24 -0.25 7.83
C ARG A 37 -13.89 -0.62 7.22
N ILE A 38 -12.93 0.30 7.31
CA ILE A 38 -11.61 0.17 6.67
C ILE A 38 -10.53 0.18 7.75
N LEU A 39 -9.57 -0.72 7.63
CA LEU A 39 -8.30 -0.71 8.35
C LEU A 39 -7.17 -0.45 7.34
N THR A 40 -6.41 0.63 7.53
CA THR A 40 -5.45 1.07 6.52
C THR A 40 -4.30 1.89 7.10
N TRP A 41 -3.37 2.28 6.24
CA TRP A 41 -2.35 3.27 6.53
C TRP A 41 -2.91 4.68 6.47
N GLU A 42 -2.29 5.61 7.21
CA GLU A 42 -2.55 7.04 7.05
C GLU A 42 -2.26 7.46 5.60
N GLY A 43 -3.12 8.30 5.03
CA GLY A 43 -3.01 8.77 3.66
C GLY A 43 -3.79 7.95 2.61
N TYR A 44 -4.36 6.79 2.99
CA TYR A 44 -5.11 5.94 2.04
C TYR A 44 -6.63 6.11 2.10
N ALA A 45 -7.10 7.05 2.92
CA ALA A 45 -8.52 7.40 3.03
C ALA A 45 -8.67 8.91 3.33
N GLU A 46 -8.31 9.72 2.35
CA GLU A 46 -8.33 11.18 2.47
C GLU A 46 -9.75 11.74 2.52
N PRO A 47 -10.00 12.86 3.22
CA PRO A 47 -11.34 13.43 3.39
C PRO A 47 -12.08 13.64 2.07
N GLU A 48 -11.41 14.10 1.02
CA GLU A 48 -12.05 14.32 -0.27
C GLU A 48 -12.52 13.02 -0.94
N TRP A 49 -11.83 11.89 -0.69
CA TRP A 49 -12.26 10.57 -1.21
C TRP A 49 -13.44 10.03 -0.41
N LEU A 50 -13.43 10.25 0.91
CA LEU A 50 -14.53 9.87 1.81
C LEU A 50 -15.80 10.64 1.47
N ASP A 51 -15.70 11.95 1.27
CA ASP A 51 -16.82 12.82 0.91
C ASP A 51 -17.40 12.44 -0.46
N LYS A 52 -16.53 12.22 -1.45
CA LYS A 52 -16.96 11.75 -2.77
C LYS A 52 -17.66 10.41 -2.70
N PHE A 53 -17.09 9.44 -1.99
CA PHE A 53 -17.67 8.10 -1.85
C PHE A 53 -19.03 8.16 -1.15
N LYS A 54 -19.17 8.98 -0.11
CA LYS A 54 -20.44 9.24 0.55
C LYS A 54 -21.46 9.88 -0.38
N SER A 55 -21.03 10.84 -1.19
CA SER A 55 -21.91 11.47 -2.21
C SER A 55 -22.41 10.46 -3.25
N ASP A 56 -21.53 9.57 -3.70
CA ASP A 56 -21.82 8.62 -4.77
C ASP A 56 -22.66 7.42 -4.29
N THR A 57 -22.49 6.99 -3.03
CA THR A 57 -23.08 5.75 -2.51
C THR A 57 -24.10 5.95 -1.40
N GLY A 58 -24.13 7.13 -0.77
CA GLY A 58 -24.90 7.40 0.45
C GLY A 58 -24.31 6.75 1.71
N ALA A 59 -23.20 6.03 1.60
CA ALA A 59 -22.59 5.29 2.71
C ALA A 59 -21.58 6.14 3.48
N THR A 60 -21.44 5.87 4.77
CA THR A 60 -20.37 6.43 5.60
C THR A 60 -19.16 5.46 5.60
N VAL A 61 -17.95 6.00 5.65
CA VAL A 61 -16.73 5.21 5.79
C VAL A 61 -16.13 5.45 7.17
N ASN A 62 -15.98 4.38 7.95
CA ASN A 62 -15.25 4.40 9.22
C ASN A 62 -13.84 3.88 8.98
N VAL A 63 -12.85 4.74 9.21
CA VAL A 63 -11.44 4.42 8.97
C VAL A 63 -10.74 4.23 10.30
N VAL A 64 -9.98 3.14 10.40
CA VAL A 64 -9.01 2.90 11.47
C VAL A 64 -7.63 2.87 10.84
N TYR A 65 -6.76 3.74 11.30
CA TYR A 65 -5.37 3.75 10.88
C TYR A 65 -4.53 2.85 11.78
N ALA A 66 -3.61 2.11 11.18
CA ALA A 66 -2.63 1.30 11.88
C ALA A 66 -1.24 1.96 11.81
N GLY A 67 -0.52 1.93 12.91
CA GLY A 67 0.84 2.45 13.00
C GLY A 67 1.91 1.44 12.57
N SER A 68 1.55 0.15 12.44
CA SER A 68 2.45 -0.90 12.01
C SER A 68 1.69 -2.10 11.40
N ALA A 69 2.43 -2.90 10.61
CA ALA A 69 1.92 -4.15 10.02
C ALA A 69 1.47 -5.17 11.09
N ASP A 70 2.19 -5.25 12.20
CA ASP A 70 1.84 -6.17 13.29
C ASP A 70 0.58 -5.71 14.04
N GLU A 71 0.39 -4.41 14.25
CA GLU A 71 -0.84 -3.86 14.80
C GLU A 71 -2.03 -4.17 13.90
N MET A 72 -1.87 -3.95 12.59
CA MET A 72 -2.90 -4.23 11.59
C MET A 72 -3.29 -5.72 11.60
N PHE A 73 -2.31 -6.61 11.57
CA PHE A 73 -2.56 -8.04 11.63
C PHE A 73 -3.24 -8.45 12.94
N ALA A 74 -2.80 -7.92 14.09
CA ALA A 74 -3.39 -8.23 15.38
C ALA A 74 -4.87 -7.82 15.48
N LYS A 75 -5.23 -6.65 14.93
CA LYS A 75 -6.63 -6.18 14.85
C LYS A 75 -7.48 -7.11 13.98
N MET A 76 -6.96 -7.52 12.82
CA MET A 76 -7.66 -8.45 11.93
C MET A 76 -7.82 -9.84 12.56
N GLN A 77 -6.76 -10.36 13.18
CA GLN A 77 -6.79 -11.67 13.82
C GLN A 77 -7.70 -11.69 15.05
N GLY A 78 -7.68 -10.64 15.86
CA GLY A 78 -8.46 -10.54 17.10
C GLY A 78 -9.97 -10.61 16.85
N SER A 79 -10.45 -10.06 15.72
CA SER A 79 -11.85 -10.10 15.32
C SER A 79 -12.18 -11.17 14.27
N GLN A 80 -11.21 -11.97 13.83
CA GLN A 80 -11.34 -12.87 12.68
C GLN A 80 -11.85 -12.12 11.43
N GLY A 81 -11.39 -10.87 11.25
CA GLY A 81 -11.81 -9.98 10.18
C GLY A 81 -13.19 -9.33 10.36
N ALA A 82 -13.95 -9.66 11.41
CA ALA A 82 -15.35 -9.24 11.55
C ALA A 82 -15.55 -7.75 11.83
N ASP A 83 -14.50 -7.03 12.28
CA ASP A 83 -14.57 -5.61 12.58
C ASP A 83 -14.36 -4.73 11.34
N PHE A 84 -13.82 -5.28 10.26
CA PHE A 84 -13.47 -4.56 9.04
C PHE A 84 -14.06 -5.21 7.80
N ASP A 85 -14.37 -4.40 6.79
CA ASP A 85 -14.79 -4.85 5.47
C ASP A 85 -13.59 -4.88 4.51
N LEU A 86 -12.67 -3.93 4.68
CA LEU A 86 -11.43 -3.82 3.92
C LEU A 86 -10.23 -3.65 4.84
N VAL A 87 -9.10 -4.16 4.38
CA VAL A 87 -7.77 -3.89 4.93
C VAL A 87 -6.83 -3.53 3.80
N SER A 88 -5.77 -2.76 4.05
CA SER A 88 -4.73 -2.51 3.04
C SER A 88 -3.34 -2.71 3.62
N PHE A 89 -2.50 -3.48 2.92
CA PHE A 89 -1.12 -3.76 3.30
C PHE A 89 -0.28 -4.14 2.06
N ASP A 90 1.02 -4.25 2.25
CA ASP A 90 1.93 -4.61 1.17
C ASP A 90 1.96 -6.13 0.88
N THR A 91 2.40 -6.47 -0.32
CA THR A 91 2.41 -7.84 -0.82
C THR A 91 3.21 -8.83 0.03
N SER A 92 4.16 -8.40 0.86
CA SER A 92 4.96 -9.29 1.71
C SER A 92 4.15 -9.90 2.86
N LEU A 93 3.06 -9.25 3.26
CA LEU A 93 2.20 -9.70 4.35
C LEU A 93 1.10 -10.65 3.89
N PHE A 94 0.86 -10.71 2.59
CA PHE A 94 -0.26 -11.44 2.01
C PHE A 94 -0.35 -12.93 2.45
N PRO A 95 0.73 -13.74 2.43
CA PRO A 95 0.67 -15.13 2.88
C PRO A 95 0.21 -15.26 4.33
N ARG A 96 0.64 -14.37 5.23
CA ARG A 96 0.25 -14.38 6.65
C ARG A 96 -1.26 -14.24 6.84
N TYR A 97 -1.90 -13.37 6.04
CA TYR A 97 -3.35 -13.15 6.10
C TYR A 97 -4.13 -14.29 5.46
N VAL A 98 -3.62 -14.87 4.37
CA VAL A 98 -4.21 -16.03 3.71
C VAL A 98 -4.18 -17.25 4.61
N ASP A 99 -3.03 -17.56 5.21
CA ASP A 99 -2.85 -18.69 6.14
C ASP A 99 -3.77 -18.57 7.37
N ALA A 100 -3.96 -17.33 7.85
CA ALA A 100 -4.89 -17.03 8.94
C ALA A 100 -6.37 -17.00 8.50
N LYS A 101 -6.67 -17.18 7.20
CA LYS A 101 -8.03 -17.17 6.61
C LYS A 101 -8.78 -15.84 6.88
N LEU A 102 -8.06 -14.74 6.88
CA LEU A 102 -8.60 -13.40 7.15
C LEU A 102 -9.10 -12.69 5.91
N LEU A 103 -8.87 -13.24 4.72
CA LEU A 103 -9.23 -12.65 3.44
C LEU A 103 -10.22 -13.52 2.68
N GLN A 104 -10.89 -12.91 1.69
CA GLN A 104 -11.73 -13.60 0.73
C GLN A 104 -11.44 -13.09 -0.69
N PRO A 105 -11.77 -13.89 -1.73
CA PRO A 105 -11.48 -13.51 -3.10
C PRO A 105 -12.30 -12.30 -3.55
N ILE A 106 -11.70 -11.52 -4.45
CA ILE A 106 -12.26 -10.35 -5.11
C ILE A 106 -12.79 -10.78 -6.48
N ASP A 107 -14.05 -10.46 -6.78
CA ASP A 107 -14.63 -10.67 -8.11
C ASP A 107 -14.21 -9.53 -9.06
N PRO A 108 -13.32 -9.79 -10.06
CA PRO A 108 -12.88 -8.75 -10.99
C PRO A 108 -14.02 -8.14 -11.81
N ALA A 109 -15.11 -8.88 -12.04
CA ALA A 109 -16.26 -8.39 -12.81
C ALA A 109 -17.01 -7.25 -12.08
N LYS A 110 -16.81 -7.11 -10.77
CA LYS A 110 -17.35 -6.03 -9.95
C LYS A 110 -16.48 -4.77 -9.92
N LEU A 111 -15.37 -4.76 -10.61
CA LEU A 111 -14.37 -3.68 -10.64
C LEU A 111 -14.24 -3.09 -12.06
N PRO A 112 -15.18 -2.27 -12.55
CA PRO A 112 -15.11 -1.68 -13.89
C PRO A 112 -13.82 -0.88 -14.16
N ASN A 113 -13.23 -0.27 -13.11
CA ASN A 113 -11.98 0.48 -13.21
C ASN A 113 -10.72 -0.39 -13.21
N LEU A 114 -10.85 -1.72 -13.08
CA LEU A 114 -9.69 -2.62 -13.15
C LEU A 114 -8.89 -2.46 -14.46
N LYS A 115 -9.55 -2.05 -15.54
CA LYS A 115 -8.93 -1.71 -16.82
C LYS A 115 -7.94 -0.54 -16.76
N ASN A 116 -8.02 0.28 -15.70
CA ASN A 116 -7.13 1.42 -15.48
C ASN A 116 -5.82 1.01 -14.79
N LEU A 117 -5.74 -0.25 -14.32
CA LEU A 117 -4.54 -0.77 -13.67
C LEU A 117 -3.41 -0.93 -14.70
N ALA A 118 -2.23 -0.43 -14.39
CA ALA A 118 -1.08 -0.61 -15.26
C ALA A 118 -0.72 -2.12 -15.40
N PRO A 119 -0.24 -2.56 -16.58
CA PRO A 119 -0.06 -3.98 -16.88
C PRO A 119 0.81 -4.74 -15.88
N GLU A 120 1.86 -4.12 -15.36
CA GLU A 120 2.78 -4.69 -14.37
C GLU A 120 2.08 -5.02 -13.04
N PHE A 121 1.03 -4.27 -12.66
CA PHE A 121 0.25 -4.52 -11.45
C PHE A 121 -0.91 -5.50 -11.70
N ALA A 122 -1.39 -5.60 -12.94
CA ALA A 122 -2.45 -6.54 -13.29
C ALA A 122 -2.03 -8.01 -13.12
N THR A 123 -0.74 -8.29 -13.23
CA THR A 123 -0.15 -9.64 -13.25
C THR A 123 0.63 -10.01 -11.99
N VAL A 124 0.54 -9.21 -10.91
CA VAL A 124 1.23 -9.49 -9.65
C VAL A 124 0.72 -10.79 -9.04
N LYS A 125 1.62 -11.79 -8.98
CA LYS A 125 1.29 -13.12 -8.47
C LYS A 125 1.11 -13.17 -6.96
N ALA A 126 1.78 -12.29 -6.23
CA ALA A 126 1.75 -12.27 -4.77
C ALA A 126 0.33 -12.11 -4.18
N VAL A 127 -0.59 -11.48 -4.94
CA VAL A 127 -2.00 -11.29 -4.52
C VAL A 127 -2.97 -12.32 -5.09
N MET A 128 -2.45 -13.40 -5.66
CA MET A 128 -3.23 -14.47 -6.27
C MET A 128 -3.14 -15.75 -5.43
N GLN A 129 -4.26 -16.47 -5.32
CA GLN A 129 -4.31 -17.84 -4.82
C GLN A 129 -4.90 -18.72 -5.92
N GLY A 130 -4.05 -19.47 -6.63
CA GLY A 130 -4.44 -20.12 -7.86
C GLY A 130 -4.88 -19.09 -8.92
N GLU A 131 -6.12 -19.20 -9.37
CA GLU A 131 -6.72 -18.27 -10.35
C GLU A 131 -7.50 -17.12 -9.68
N GLU A 132 -7.72 -17.19 -8.36
CA GLU A 132 -8.50 -16.21 -7.62
C GLU A 132 -7.61 -15.02 -7.18
N ARG A 133 -8.14 -13.81 -7.35
CA ARG A 133 -7.52 -12.57 -6.87
C ARG A 133 -7.98 -12.26 -5.46
N TYR A 134 -7.05 -11.99 -4.56
CA TYR A 134 -7.32 -11.61 -3.17
C TYR A 134 -6.89 -10.18 -2.83
N GLY A 135 -5.96 -9.60 -3.58
CA GLY A 135 -5.52 -8.21 -3.40
C GLY A 135 -5.71 -7.39 -4.67
N LEU A 136 -6.12 -6.13 -4.51
CA LEU A 136 -6.20 -5.14 -5.57
C LEU A 136 -5.07 -4.14 -5.42
N PRO A 137 -4.05 -4.14 -6.30
CA PRO A 137 -2.97 -3.16 -6.28
C PRO A 137 -3.49 -1.73 -6.27
N PHE A 138 -3.01 -0.90 -5.33
CA PHE A 138 -3.50 0.46 -5.12
C PHE A 138 -2.38 1.49 -5.15
N ALA A 139 -1.38 1.34 -4.28
CA ALA A 139 -0.27 2.26 -4.16
C ALA A 139 1.06 1.53 -4.21
N TRP A 140 2.08 2.15 -4.82
CA TRP A 140 3.39 1.57 -4.93
C TRP A 140 4.49 2.61 -4.77
N GLY A 141 5.67 2.15 -4.48
CA GLY A 141 6.87 2.96 -4.46
C GLY A 141 8.12 2.12 -4.51
N SER A 142 9.25 2.80 -4.55
CA SER A 142 10.57 2.18 -4.55
C SER A 142 11.38 2.61 -3.35
N LEU A 143 12.40 1.80 -3.03
CA LEU A 143 13.50 2.16 -2.15
C LEU A 143 14.72 2.45 -3.04
N PRO A 144 14.79 3.66 -3.63
CA PRO A 144 15.73 3.96 -4.69
C PRO A 144 17.11 4.35 -4.16
N LEU A 145 18.05 4.47 -5.09
CA LEU A 145 19.28 5.20 -4.85
C LEU A 145 19.01 6.69 -4.97
N VAL A 146 19.13 7.43 -3.88
CA VAL A 146 19.09 8.90 -3.87
C VAL A 146 20.52 9.44 -3.99
N TYR A 147 20.71 10.45 -4.82
CA TYR A 147 22.00 11.02 -5.10
C TYR A 147 21.96 12.56 -5.17
N ASP A 148 23.12 13.20 -4.88
CA ASP A 148 23.35 14.63 -5.06
C ASP A 148 23.64 14.91 -6.54
N THR A 149 22.81 15.70 -7.22
CA THR A 149 22.94 16.01 -8.65
C THR A 149 24.13 16.90 -8.98
N GLU A 150 24.73 17.59 -8.01
CA GLU A 150 25.98 18.33 -8.20
C GLU A 150 27.19 17.40 -8.23
N ALA A 151 27.16 16.33 -7.43
CA ALA A 151 28.21 15.29 -7.45
C ALA A 151 28.05 14.34 -8.64
N PHE A 152 26.81 14.10 -9.07
CA PHE A 152 26.46 13.19 -10.15
C PHE A 152 25.59 13.91 -11.19
N PRO A 153 26.18 14.65 -12.16
CA PRO A 153 25.43 15.26 -13.24
C PRO A 153 24.69 14.26 -14.13
N THR A 154 25.16 13.01 -14.17
CA THR A 154 24.52 11.86 -14.80
C THR A 154 24.09 10.89 -13.67
N PRO A 155 22.83 10.42 -13.67
CA PRO A 155 22.36 9.47 -12.67
C PRO A 155 23.23 8.22 -12.59
N PRO A 156 23.60 7.73 -11.38
CA PRO A 156 24.28 6.45 -11.23
C PRO A 156 23.45 5.30 -11.81
N GLU A 157 24.08 4.48 -12.66
CA GLU A 157 23.41 3.35 -13.33
C GLU A 157 23.45 2.04 -12.55
N SER A 158 24.30 1.97 -11.50
CA SER A 158 24.53 0.75 -10.73
C SER A 158 24.66 1.07 -9.25
N TRP A 159 24.16 0.16 -8.38
CA TRP A 159 24.39 0.21 -6.94
C TRP A 159 25.88 0.10 -6.57
N GLU A 160 26.75 -0.38 -7.47
CA GLU A 160 28.19 -0.46 -7.25
C GLU A 160 28.80 0.90 -6.88
N VAL A 161 28.17 2.01 -7.23
CA VAL A 161 28.60 3.35 -6.80
C VAL A 161 28.67 3.51 -5.27
N MET A 162 27.91 2.70 -4.53
CA MET A 162 27.93 2.67 -3.05
C MET A 162 29.18 1.98 -2.47
N TRP A 163 30.07 1.48 -3.33
CA TRP A 163 31.39 0.92 -2.99
C TRP A 163 32.54 1.76 -3.55
N ASP A 164 32.26 2.92 -4.15
CA ASP A 164 33.29 3.80 -4.68
C ASP A 164 33.99 4.57 -3.55
N GLU A 165 35.27 4.30 -3.35
CA GLU A 165 36.11 4.93 -2.31
C GLU A 165 36.13 6.45 -2.39
N LYS A 166 35.94 7.02 -3.59
CA LYS A 166 35.86 8.47 -3.82
C LYS A 166 34.80 9.15 -2.95
N PHE A 167 33.74 8.45 -2.64
CA PHE A 167 32.62 8.96 -1.84
C PHE A 167 32.58 8.37 -0.42
N ALA A 168 33.69 7.79 0.06
CA ALA A 168 33.76 7.27 1.42
C ALA A 168 33.38 8.33 2.45
N GLN A 169 32.61 7.92 3.47
CA GLN A 169 32.02 8.78 4.50
C GLN A 169 31.01 9.84 3.97
N GLN A 170 30.55 9.68 2.72
CA GLN A 170 29.52 10.51 2.11
C GLN A 170 28.32 9.66 1.65
N MET A 171 28.12 8.51 2.25
CA MET A 171 27.07 7.55 1.92
C MET A 171 26.25 7.20 3.15
N LEU A 172 24.94 7.01 2.95
CA LEU A 172 24.01 6.52 3.96
C LEU A 172 23.33 5.24 3.48
N TRP A 173 23.03 4.37 4.45
CA TRP A 173 22.27 3.15 4.20
C TRP A 173 21.20 3.00 5.25
N GLN A 174 19.96 2.60 4.87
CA GLN A 174 18.87 2.41 5.82
C GLN A 174 19.13 1.22 6.75
N ASP A 175 18.79 1.35 8.03
CA ASP A 175 18.89 0.28 9.02
C ASP A 175 17.63 -0.58 9.04
N ASP A 176 17.45 -1.36 7.98
CA ASP A 176 16.40 -2.36 7.87
C ASP A 176 16.99 -3.67 7.37
N ALA A 177 16.82 -4.74 8.15
CA ALA A 177 17.41 -6.04 7.86
C ALA A 177 16.86 -6.66 6.58
N ASN A 178 15.53 -6.64 6.40
CA ASN A 178 14.90 -7.28 5.24
C ASN A 178 15.23 -6.54 3.94
N ASN A 179 15.09 -5.22 3.95
CA ASN A 179 15.38 -4.39 2.78
C ASN A 179 16.86 -4.45 2.41
N SER A 180 17.76 -4.41 3.40
CA SER A 180 19.22 -4.44 3.16
C SER A 180 19.68 -5.79 2.61
N ILE A 181 19.22 -6.90 3.16
CA ILE A 181 19.57 -8.23 2.67
C ILE A 181 18.93 -8.48 1.29
N THR A 182 17.70 -8.02 1.06
CA THR A 182 17.03 -8.12 -0.24
C THR A 182 17.78 -7.32 -1.31
N LEU A 183 18.16 -6.07 -1.02
CA LEU A 183 18.97 -5.28 -1.95
C LEU A 183 20.35 -5.90 -2.18
N GLY A 184 21.02 -6.37 -1.11
CA GLY A 184 22.28 -7.09 -1.22
C GLY A 184 22.17 -8.31 -2.14
N ALA A 185 21.07 -9.06 -2.03
CA ALA A 185 20.78 -10.21 -2.89
C ALA A 185 20.59 -9.84 -4.36
N LEU A 186 19.88 -8.72 -4.64
CA LEU A 186 19.75 -8.18 -6.00
C LEU A 186 21.13 -7.79 -6.58
N ILE A 187 21.96 -7.12 -5.78
CA ILE A 187 23.29 -6.67 -6.20
C ILE A 187 24.23 -7.84 -6.52
N VAL A 188 24.19 -8.92 -5.72
CA VAL A 188 25.02 -10.11 -5.99
C VAL A 188 24.42 -11.05 -7.02
N GLY A 189 23.24 -10.73 -7.59
CA GLY A 189 22.59 -11.49 -8.64
C GLY A 189 21.95 -12.80 -8.17
N ALA A 190 21.44 -12.85 -6.92
CA ALA A 190 20.69 -14.00 -6.43
C ALA A 190 19.44 -14.25 -7.29
N ALA A 191 19.16 -15.53 -7.59
CA ALA A 191 18.04 -15.92 -8.45
C ALA A 191 16.67 -15.50 -7.88
N ASN A 192 16.53 -15.53 -6.56
CA ASN A 192 15.34 -15.04 -5.86
C ASN A 192 15.79 -14.32 -4.58
N PRO A 193 15.62 -12.98 -4.47
CA PRO A 193 16.10 -12.21 -3.33
C PRO A 193 15.33 -12.49 -2.04
N TYR A 194 14.17 -13.16 -2.11
CA TYR A 194 13.35 -13.53 -0.96
C TYR A 194 13.56 -14.98 -0.52
N LYS A 195 14.22 -15.79 -1.36
CA LYS A 195 14.53 -17.21 -1.10
C LYS A 195 16.00 -17.47 -1.32
N LEU A 196 16.83 -17.11 -0.35
CA LEU A 196 18.29 -17.19 -0.45
C LEU A 196 18.81 -18.57 -0.06
N THR A 197 19.76 -19.05 -0.85
CA THR A 197 20.61 -20.20 -0.50
C THR A 197 21.68 -19.78 0.51
N ASP A 198 22.38 -20.75 1.12
CA ASP A 198 23.52 -20.45 2.00
C ASP A 198 24.66 -19.75 1.27
N ASP A 199 24.88 -20.05 0.00
CA ASP A 199 25.85 -19.38 -0.87
C ASP A 199 25.44 -17.92 -1.13
N ASP A 200 24.15 -17.65 -1.40
CA ASP A 200 23.65 -16.30 -1.54
C ASP A 200 23.85 -15.48 -0.25
N PHE A 201 23.53 -16.07 0.91
CA PHE A 201 23.77 -15.42 2.20
C PHE A 201 25.26 -15.08 2.42
N ALA A 202 26.18 -15.98 2.04
CA ALA A 202 27.61 -15.74 2.15
C ALA A 202 28.06 -14.58 1.25
N LYS A 203 27.61 -14.54 -0.02
CA LYS A 203 27.90 -13.46 -0.97
C LYS A 203 27.36 -12.11 -0.49
N VAL A 204 26.10 -12.09 0.00
CA VAL A 204 25.47 -10.87 0.55
C VAL A 204 26.26 -10.38 1.75
N LYS A 205 26.66 -11.27 2.67
CA LYS A 205 27.48 -10.93 3.83
C LYS A 205 28.79 -10.26 3.41
N GLU A 206 29.55 -10.90 2.52
CA GLU A 206 30.81 -10.38 2.02
C GLU A 206 30.63 -8.99 1.40
N LYS A 207 29.63 -8.85 0.50
CA LYS A 207 29.35 -7.61 -0.21
C LYS A 207 29.03 -6.46 0.74
N LEU A 208 28.08 -6.65 1.66
CA LEU A 208 27.62 -5.60 2.56
C LEU A 208 28.64 -5.29 3.69
N THR A 209 29.39 -6.29 4.18
CA THR A 209 30.48 -6.04 5.12
C THR A 209 31.57 -5.20 4.46
N GLY A 210 31.90 -5.49 3.20
CA GLY A 210 32.87 -4.70 2.43
C GLY A 210 32.45 -3.25 2.18
N GLN A 211 31.16 -2.96 2.20
CA GLN A 211 30.59 -1.61 2.01
C GLN A 211 30.68 -0.75 3.28
N LYS A 212 30.56 -1.35 4.47
CA LYS A 212 30.45 -0.64 5.74
C LYS A 212 31.49 0.46 5.93
N LYS A 213 32.76 0.22 5.55
CA LYS A 213 33.84 1.19 5.66
C LYS A 213 33.65 2.48 4.87
N PHE A 214 32.77 2.47 3.86
CA PHE A 214 32.49 3.64 3.03
C PHE A 214 31.30 4.44 3.55
N LEU A 215 30.44 3.86 4.41
CA LEU A 215 29.28 4.54 4.95
C LEU A 215 29.69 5.55 6.03
N LEU A 216 29.02 6.71 6.04
CA LEU A 216 29.02 7.58 7.22
C LEU A 216 28.21 6.94 8.33
N SER A 217 27.01 6.43 8.02
CA SER A 217 26.12 5.83 9.02
C SER A 217 25.06 4.93 8.39
N TYR A 218 24.55 4.02 9.21
CA TYR A 218 23.20 3.47 9.04
C TYR A 218 22.20 4.43 9.68
N TYR A 219 21.03 4.64 9.08
CA TYR A 219 19.98 5.50 9.62
C TYR A 219 18.67 4.74 9.78
N ALA A 220 17.91 5.02 10.84
CA ALA A 220 16.75 4.22 11.26
C ALA A 220 15.40 4.86 11.00
N GLY A 221 15.32 6.09 10.54
CA GLY A 221 14.06 6.80 10.33
C GLY A 221 14.07 7.70 9.11
N PHE A 222 12.89 7.95 8.55
CA PHE A 222 12.73 8.77 7.36
C PHE A 222 13.39 10.15 7.51
N ASP A 223 13.02 10.87 8.58
CA ASP A 223 13.55 12.21 8.87
C ASP A 223 15.03 12.20 9.27
N ASP A 224 15.49 11.11 9.92
CA ASP A 224 16.89 10.93 10.26
C ASP A 224 17.76 10.87 8.99
N GLY A 225 17.37 10.04 8.01
CA GLY A 225 18.05 9.97 6.71
C GLY A 225 18.09 11.32 5.98
N VAL A 226 16.95 12.03 5.95
CA VAL A 226 16.87 13.37 5.33
C VAL A 226 17.77 14.39 6.05
N ASN A 227 17.80 14.38 7.38
CA ASN A 227 18.62 15.29 8.16
C ASN A 227 20.12 14.99 8.00
N LEU A 228 20.51 13.73 8.10
CA LEU A 228 21.90 13.30 7.89
C LEU A 228 22.39 13.67 6.50
N PHE A 229 21.58 13.41 5.46
CA PHE A 229 21.93 13.76 4.09
C PHE A 229 22.17 15.26 3.93
N ALA A 230 21.26 16.10 4.43
CA ALA A 230 21.32 17.54 4.25
C ALA A 230 22.46 18.21 5.05
N GLN A 231 22.89 17.64 6.19
CA GLN A 231 23.80 18.28 7.13
C GLN A 231 25.25 17.80 7.03
N ASN A 232 25.51 16.60 6.45
CA ASN A 232 26.82 15.96 6.51
C ASN A 232 27.51 15.82 5.14
N GLY A 233 27.06 16.56 4.14
CA GLY A 233 27.68 16.52 2.80
C GLY A 233 27.55 15.19 2.07
N ILE A 234 26.47 14.45 2.38
CA ILE A 234 26.18 13.13 1.79
C ILE A 234 25.95 13.28 0.29
N LYS A 235 26.40 12.30 -0.47
CA LYS A 235 26.29 12.24 -1.93
C LYS A 235 25.41 11.10 -2.42
N LEU A 236 25.27 10.02 -1.63
CA LEU A 236 24.54 8.81 -1.99
C LEU A 236 23.78 8.28 -0.78
N MET A 237 22.55 7.79 -1.01
CA MET A 237 21.74 7.18 0.04
C MET A 237 20.90 6.05 -0.51
N TYR A 238 20.97 4.87 0.10
CA TYR A 238 19.91 3.88 -0.04
C TYR A 238 18.72 4.36 0.78
N SER A 239 17.66 4.80 0.09
CA SER A 239 16.57 5.54 0.71
C SER A 239 15.44 4.63 1.25
N MET A 240 14.66 5.17 2.18
CA MET A 240 13.44 4.55 2.70
C MET A 240 12.20 4.84 1.81
N GLY A 241 12.41 5.54 0.70
CA GLY A 241 11.34 5.83 -0.25
C GLY A 241 11.55 7.13 -1.02
N GLU A 242 10.84 7.23 -2.12
CA GLU A 242 10.88 8.38 -3.04
C GLU A 242 10.58 9.73 -2.37
N PRO A 243 9.66 9.80 -1.35
CA PRO A 243 9.37 11.06 -0.68
C PRO A 243 10.56 11.71 0.06
N GLN A 244 11.66 10.97 0.29
CA GLN A 244 12.87 11.58 0.82
C GLN A 244 13.49 12.62 -0.14
N VAL A 245 13.30 12.47 -1.46
CA VAL A 245 13.82 13.45 -2.45
C VAL A 245 13.16 14.83 -2.29
N PRO A 246 11.82 15.00 -2.35
CA PRO A 246 11.22 16.31 -2.12
C PRO A 246 11.48 16.86 -0.71
N ALA A 247 11.65 16.00 0.29
CA ALA A 247 12.04 16.45 1.63
C ALA A 247 13.46 17.03 1.65
N LEU A 248 14.40 16.44 0.94
CA LEU A 248 15.76 16.97 0.73
C LEU A 248 15.75 18.28 -0.05
N VAL A 249 14.97 18.37 -1.12
CA VAL A 249 14.84 19.59 -1.94
C VAL A 249 14.31 20.76 -1.09
N LYS A 250 13.34 20.53 -0.20
CA LYS A 250 12.86 21.54 0.75
C LYS A 250 13.96 22.05 1.70
N LYS A 251 15.00 21.26 1.95
CA LYS A 251 16.18 21.64 2.75
C LYS A 251 17.29 22.28 1.91
N GLY A 252 17.05 22.51 0.62
CA GLY A 252 18.02 23.14 -0.30
C GLY A 252 19.04 22.18 -0.90
N VAL A 253 18.86 20.87 -0.72
CA VAL A 253 19.73 19.85 -1.33
C VAL A 253 19.29 19.62 -2.78
N LYS A 254 20.24 19.55 -3.70
CA LYS A 254 19.97 19.20 -5.12
C LYS A 254 19.96 17.66 -5.25
N ALA A 255 18.92 17.03 -4.75
CA ALA A 255 18.77 15.59 -4.74
C ALA A 255 17.86 15.11 -5.88
N ALA A 256 18.19 13.94 -6.41
CA ALA A 256 17.35 13.15 -7.31
C ALA A 256 17.45 11.65 -6.95
N LEU A 257 16.58 10.86 -7.56
CA LEU A 257 16.62 9.40 -7.41
C LEU A 257 16.93 8.72 -8.74
N THR A 258 17.42 7.49 -8.65
CA THR A 258 17.54 6.57 -9.78
C THR A 258 17.24 5.14 -9.33
N ILE A 259 16.77 4.32 -10.28
CA ILE A 259 16.64 2.88 -10.11
C ILE A 259 17.79 2.22 -10.88
N PRO A 260 18.81 1.71 -10.20
CA PRO A 260 19.96 1.09 -10.85
C PRO A 260 19.60 -0.19 -11.62
N LYS A 261 20.52 -0.64 -12.48
CA LYS A 261 20.31 -1.81 -13.37
C LYS A 261 20.11 -3.13 -12.61
N GLU A 262 20.61 -3.24 -11.39
CA GLU A 262 20.41 -4.42 -10.52
C GLU A 262 19.02 -4.46 -9.90
N LYS A 263 18.14 -3.50 -10.25
CA LYS A 263 16.82 -3.23 -9.66
C LYS A 263 16.91 -2.53 -8.31
N ALA A 264 15.76 -2.11 -7.81
CA ALA A 264 15.55 -1.66 -6.42
C ALA A 264 14.42 -2.47 -5.79
N VAL A 265 14.35 -2.46 -4.47
CA VAL A 265 13.20 -2.99 -3.74
C VAL A 265 12.01 -2.09 -4.00
N GLY A 266 10.89 -2.70 -4.37
CA GLY A 266 9.61 -2.03 -4.56
C GLY A 266 8.58 -2.53 -3.56
N TRP A 267 7.81 -1.63 -2.96
CA TRP A 267 6.64 -1.98 -2.17
C TRP A 267 5.37 -1.76 -2.99
N LEU A 268 4.38 -2.59 -2.76
CA LEU A 268 3.10 -2.54 -3.44
C LEU A 268 2.01 -2.82 -2.42
N ASP A 269 1.30 -1.77 -2.03
CA ASP A 269 0.14 -1.87 -1.16
C ASP A 269 -1.11 -2.16 -1.96
N CYS A 270 -1.90 -3.05 -1.44
CA CYS A 270 -3.12 -3.50 -2.04
C CYS A 270 -4.31 -3.22 -1.12
N TRP A 271 -5.51 -3.22 -1.66
CA TRP A 271 -6.75 -3.36 -0.92
C TRP A 271 -7.15 -4.81 -0.91
N GLU A 272 -7.42 -5.36 0.26
CA GLU A 272 -7.88 -6.74 0.46
C GLU A 272 -9.28 -6.75 1.06
N LEU A 273 -10.10 -7.69 0.59
CA LEU A 273 -11.45 -7.91 1.09
C LEU A 273 -11.38 -8.81 2.34
N SER A 274 -11.82 -8.29 3.50
CA SER A 274 -11.83 -9.05 4.74
C SER A 274 -12.76 -10.25 4.67
N ALA A 275 -12.36 -11.38 5.26
CA ALA A 275 -13.22 -12.55 5.39
C ALA A 275 -14.52 -12.26 6.15
N GLY A 276 -14.49 -11.30 7.08
CA GLY A 276 -15.64 -10.86 7.88
C GLY A 276 -16.40 -9.66 7.31
N ALA A 277 -16.17 -9.28 6.04
CA ALA A 277 -16.85 -8.14 5.42
C ALA A 277 -18.37 -8.29 5.45
N LYS A 278 -19.05 -7.30 6.01
CA LYS A 278 -20.53 -7.27 6.14
C LYS A 278 -21.20 -6.78 4.87
N ASP A 279 -20.59 -5.83 4.16
CA ASP A 279 -21.09 -5.26 2.93
C ASP A 279 -20.04 -5.35 1.82
N LYS A 280 -19.99 -6.51 1.19
CA LYS A 280 -19.04 -6.79 0.11
C LYS A 280 -19.19 -5.89 -1.10
N GLU A 281 -20.43 -5.53 -1.44
CA GLU A 281 -20.71 -4.65 -2.59
C GLU A 281 -20.15 -3.25 -2.34
N LEU A 282 -20.32 -2.74 -1.12
CA LEU A 282 -19.79 -1.45 -0.73
C LEU A 282 -18.25 -1.47 -0.67
N ALA A 283 -17.66 -2.56 -0.16
CA ALA A 283 -16.21 -2.76 -0.15
C ALA A 283 -15.62 -2.77 -1.57
N LEU A 284 -16.23 -3.51 -2.50
CA LEU A 284 -15.82 -3.54 -3.91
C LEU A 284 -16.03 -2.18 -4.61
N ALA A 285 -17.07 -1.44 -4.23
CA ALA A 285 -17.28 -0.08 -4.75
C ALA A 285 -16.14 0.87 -4.30
N TRP A 286 -15.65 0.76 -3.04
CA TRP A 286 -14.48 1.51 -2.58
C TRP A 286 -13.22 1.13 -3.36
N MET A 287 -12.94 -0.16 -3.46
CA MET A 287 -11.81 -0.65 -4.26
C MET A 287 -11.83 -0.13 -5.68
N ASN A 288 -13.00 -0.15 -6.32
CA ASN A 288 -13.18 0.36 -7.68
C ASN A 288 -12.95 1.88 -7.75
N ALA A 289 -13.41 2.64 -6.75
CA ALA A 289 -13.19 4.10 -6.67
C ALA A 289 -11.69 4.43 -6.50
N CYS A 290 -10.94 3.63 -5.76
CA CYS A 290 -9.50 3.80 -5.57
C CYS A 290 -8.69 3.67 -6.88
N LEU A 291 -9.21 2.99 -7.90
CA LEU A 291 -8.60 2.90 -9.24
C LEU A 291 -8.97 4.09 -10.15
N ASP A 292 -9.76 5.05 -9.68
CA ASP A 292 -10.09 6.25 -10.44
C ASP A 292 -8.85 7.13 -10.62
N GLY A 293 -8.73 7.74 -11.81
CA GLY A 293 -7.59 8.61 -12.12
C GLY A 293 -7.50 9.85 -11.21
N ALA A 294 -8.62 10.38 -10.71
CA ALA A 294 -8.62 11.52 -9.80
C ALA A 294 -8.05 11.13 -8.42
N VAL A 295 -8.39 9.93 -7.90
CA VAL A 295 -7.81 9.38 -6.67
C VAL A 295 -6.32 9.12 -6.88
N GLY A 296 -5.95 8.49 -8.00
CA GLY A 296 -4.57 8.21 -8.33
C GLY A 296 -3.72 9.47 -8.43
N LYS A 297 -4.24 10.51 -9.07
CA LYS A 297 -3.55 11.80 -9.17
C LYS A 297 -3.38 12.48 -7.81
N ALA A 298 -4.41 12.46 -6.97
CA ALA A 298 -4.32 13.02 -5.63
C ALA A 298 -3.29 12.26 -4.76
N LEU A 299 -3.29 10.92 -4.81
CA LEU A 299 -2.32 10.09 -4.10
C LEU A 299 -0.88 10.44 -4.50
N THR A 300 -0.60 10.52 -5.79
CA THR A 300 0.75 10.69 -6.35
C THR A 300 1.24 12.13 -6.28
N GLU A 301 0.43 13.10 -6.72
CA GLU A 301 0.88 14.48 -6.93
C GLU A 301 0.56 15.41 -5.76
N LYS A 302 -0.58 15.20 -5.08
CA LYS A 302 -1.05 16.09 -4.03
C LYS A 302 -0.55 15.67 -2.66
N HIS A 303 -0.74 14.41 -2.31
CA HIS A 303 -0.44 13.89 -0.98
C HIS A 303 0.94 13.25 -0.88
N ASN A 304 1.43 12.70 -1.99
CA ASN A 304 2.75 12.07 -2.06
C ASN A 304 2.93 10.90 -1.07
N TYR A 305 1.86 10.13 -0.86
CA TYR A 305 1.86 8.94 0.00
C TYR A 305 2.23 7.65 -0.75
N GLY A 306 2.57 7.78 -2.03
CA GLY A 306 2.96 6.69 -2.93
C GLY A 306 2.50 6.99 -4.35
N ASN A 307 2.95 6.16 -5.28
CA ASN A 307 2.55 6.24 -6.67
C ASN A 307 1.27 5.42 -6.88
N THR A 308 0.35 5.93 -7.65
CA THR A 308 -0.85 5.16 -8.01
C THR A 308 -0.53 3.99 -8.92
N THR A 309 -1.39 2.99 -8.94
CA THR A 309 -1.34 1.90 -9.92
C THR A 309 -2.09 2.23 -11.22
N ASN A 310 -2.69 3.42 -11.34
CA ASN A 310 -3.41 3.87 -12.53
C ASN A 310 -2.44 4.15 -13.69
N VAL A 311 -2.66 3.50 -14.83
CA VAL A 311 -1.76 3.52 -15.99
C VAL A 311 -1.58 4.92 -16.58
N ASP A 312 -2.67 5.70 -16.70
CA ASP A 312 -2.61 7.02 -17.33
C ASP A 312 -1.93 8.05 -16.42
N VAL A 313 -2.19 7.98 -15.12
CA VAL A 313 -1.53 8.86 -14.13
C VAL A 313 -0.04 8.56 -14.05
N ASN A 314 0.35 7.27 -13.94
CA ASN A 314 1.76 6.87 -13.94
C ASN A 314 2.49 7.36 -15.18
N LYS A 315 1.88 7.18 -16.35
CA LYS A 315 2.46 7.64 -17.62
C LYS A 315 2.63 9.16 -17.65
N ALA A 316 1.63 9.92 -17.22
CA ALA A 316 1.68 11.37 -17.17
C ALA A 316 2.73 11.90 -16.18
N ALA A 317 2.93 11.20 -15.05
CA ALA A 317 3.92 11.55 -14.02
C ALA A 317 5.33 11.00 -14.31
N GLY A 318 5.53 10.25 -15.42
CA GLY A 318 6.83 9.64 -15.75
C GLY A 318 7.20 8.44 -14.87
N LEU A 319 6.24 7.87 -14.15
CA LEU A 319 6.41 6.74 -13.23
C LEU A 319 6.30 5.40 -13.99
N THR A 320 7.25 5.14 -14.89
CA THR A 320 7.22 3.97 -15.79
C THR A 320 8.34 2.96 -15.52
N TYR A 321 8.86 2.95 -14.29
CA TYR A 321 9.99 2.10 -13.90
C TYR A 321 9.59 0.92 -12.98
N GLY A 322 8.30 0.59 -12.87
CA GLY A 322 7.83 -0.53 -12.06
C GLY A 322 8.42 -1.88 -12.46
N ASP A 323 8.74 -2.08 -13.74
CA ASP A 323 9.44 -3.25 -14.28
C ASP A 323 10.88 -3.40 -13.78
N LYS A 324 11.49 -2.30 -13.30
CA LYS A 324 12.83 -2.26 -12.69
C LYS A 324 12.81 -2.52 -11.19
N LEU A 325 11.65 -2.87 -10.63
CA LEU A 325 11.53 -3.15 -9.21
C LEU A 325 11.46 -4.66 -8.93
N SER A 326 11.96 -5.03 -7.77
CA SER A 326 11.71 -6.32 -7.13
C SER A 326 10.67 -6.08 -6.05
N TRP A 327 9.43 -6.48 -6.32
CA TRP A 327 8.33 -6.27 -5.38
C TRP A 327 8.56 -7.06 -4.10
N LEU A 328 8.25 -6.44 -2.96
CA LEU A 328 8.34 -7.09 -1.66
C LEU A 328 7.47 -8.36 -1.63
N GLU A 329 8.12 -9.44 -1.22
CA GLU A 329 7.49 -10.73 -0.93
C GLU A 329 7.87 -11.16 0.49
N THR A 330 7.15 -12.13 1.03
CA THR A 330 7.53 -12.73 2.32
C THR A 330 8.89 -13.39 2.19
N ALA A 331 9.86 -12.88 2.93
CA ALA A 331 11.20 -13.42 2.90
C ALA A 331 11.28 -14.74 3.67
N GLU A 332 11.79 -15.79 3.03
CA GLU A 332 12.17 -17.01 3.74
C GLU A 332 13.33 -16.73 4.71
N ASN A 333 13.36 -17.44 5.82
CA ASN A 333 14.43 -17.33 6.84
C ASN A 333 14.63 -15.90 7.39
N TYR A 334 13.54 -15.20 7.69
CA TYR A 334 13.55 -13.83 8.20
C TYR A 334 14.51 -13.66 9.40
N GLU A 335 14.47 -14.56 10.37
CA GLU A 335 15.35 -14.55 11.55
C GLU A 335 16.84 -14.62 11.17
N LYS A 336 17.18 -15.43 10.15
CA LYS A 336 18.54 -15.51 9.63
C LYS A 336 18.98 -14.19 8.98
N ARG A 337 18.06 -13.49 8.30
CA ARG A 337 18.31 -12.16 7.72
C ARG A 337 18.61 -11.13 8.81
N VAL A 338 17.81 -11.11 9.87
CA VAL A 338 18.01 -10.21 11.02
C VAL A 338 19.34 -10.49 11.70
N ALA A 339 19.66 -11.76 11.95
CA ALA A 339 20.94 -12.16 12.54
C ALA A 339 22.14 -11.74 11.68
N LEU A 340 22.07 -12.01 10.37
CA LEU A 340 23.11 -11.61 9.42
C LEU A 340 23.29 -10.09 9.36
N TRP A 341 22.20 -9.33 9.33
CA TRP A 341 22.24 -7.87 9.29
C TRP A 341 22.93 -7.29 10.54
N ASN A 342 22.57 -7.83 11.71
CA ASN A 342 23.23 -7.44 12.96
C ASN A 342 24.73 -7.78 12.97
N GLU A 343 25.11 -8.93 12.41
CA GLU A 343 26.52 -9.31 12.25
C GLU A 343 27.28 -8.35 11.33
N ILE A 344 26.69 -8.00 10.18
CA ILE A 344 27.28 -7.02 9.23
C ILE A 344 27.49 -5.66 9.92
N LYS A 345 26.51 -5.20 10.69
CA LYS A 345 26.63 -3.92 11.40
C LYS A 345 27.66 -3.95 12.52
N ALA A 346 27.84 -5.07 13.19
CA ALA A 346 28.80 -5.23 14.29
C ALA A 346 30.23 -5.34 13.81
N GLY A 347 30.52 -6.04 12.70
CA GLY A 347 31.85 -6.23 12.10
C GLY A 347 32.30 -5.02 11.36
#